data_a91e84423f2dcc776e37cf8b4dac48df
#
_entry.id   a91e84423f2dcc776e37cf8b4dac48df
#
_cell.length_a   1.000
_cell.length_b   1.000
_cell.length_c   1.000
_cell.angle_alpha   90.00
_cell.angle_beta   90.00
_cell.angle_gamma   90.00
#
_symmetry.space_group_name_H-M   'P 1'
#
loop_
_entity.id
_entity.type
_entity.pdbx_description
1 polymer ?
#
loop_
_entity_poly.entity_id
_entity_poly.type
_entity_poly.pdbx_seq_one_letter_code
_entity_poly.pdbx_strand_id
1 'polypeptide(L)'
;MTNFGTMRYKHIISVVLWSMFLVACGPDRRVALAEKLMAEKETDSAIAVMQEIKEPQNNLTDRDYALYALLLSEAMHRKQQLNAETDTLLLPAIKYFSESGDSLYAERALYCKAHLDRRLYRMKDAMQSFLKALLFLQGSGNDEQLYRVNTWLGVVCLNQEEYEGKMRYSKEALKAALRMDNLFYKNLALCDIATGYYFLNRLDSALYYAQAAYDAAIADSLPSQLPHVYTDLGSIYAKMGENGKALEYIDKAIGLRPRKDTLAILGLYADKVDLFGKLGQYDSAYHYFRKAVASPNLATQADAYNHMSGAYYKMGRCNEAYSLLLRFTELADSVRKQRHTAEVIALQELYKHEQLSVENLYWRTQAAERQSNVYLMATLSLLSLWIASTIYFFYWRNRRRLVEQQHQLASQQEELHHQRQVTTENLQRMAEMEQKEARLKETFFRRLNQRIVQEIEKGSNILLSDDDWEDIVQNADIMSQ
;
A
#
# COMPACT_ATOMS: atom_id res chain seq x y z
N MET A 1 41.05 -21.47 -52.39
CA MET A 1 41.36 -20.53 -51.27
C MET A 1 40.35 -19.40 -51.16
N THR A 2 39.06 -19.58 -51.36
CA THR A 2 38.07 -18.46 -51.42
C THR A 2 36.81 -18.67 -50.61
N ASN A 3 36.76 -19.67 -49.70
CA ASN A 3 35.54 -19.92 -48.91
C ASN A 3 35.66 -19.64 -47.37
N PHE A 4 36.78 -19.09 -46.91
CA PHE A 4 37.04 -18.82 -45.48
C PHE A 4 36.69 -17.40 -45.03
N GLY A 5 36.56 -16.45 -45.97
CA GLY A 5 36.20 -15.06 -45.65
C GLY A 5 34.69 -14.89 -45.38
N THR A 6 33.84 -15.53 -46.12
CA THR A 6 32.37 -15.36 -46.07
C THR A 6 31.72 -15.96 -44.84
N MET A 7 32.33 -16.99 -44.23
CA MET A 7 31.82 -17.56 -42.98
C MET A 7 32.10 -16.68 -41.72
N ARG A 8 33.24 -15.96 -41.72
CA ARG A 8 33.57 -15.03 -40.64
C ARG A 8 32.64 -13.82 -40.59
N TYR A 9 32.29 -13.26 -41.75
CA TYR A 9 31.38 -12.11 -41.83
C TYR A 9 29.93 -12.45 -41.40
N LYS A 10 29.44 -13.62 -41.73
CA LYS A 10 28.07 -14.06 -41.32
C LYS A 10 27.95 -14.21 -39.81
N HIS A 11 28.95 -14.70 -39.11
CA HIS A 11 28.93 -14.82 -37.65
C HIS A 11 29.08 -13.46 -36.94
N ILE A 12 29.90 -12.57 -37.49
CA ILE A 12 30.04 -11.21 -36.96
C ILE A 12 28.75 -10.42 -37.16
N ILE A 13 28.10 -10.53 -38.32
CA ILE A 13 26.81 -9.89 -38.61
C ILE A 13 25.69 -10.48 -37.72
N SER A 14 25.68 -11.79 -37.47
CA SER A 14 24.72 -12.42 -36.58
C SER A 14 24.90 -11.96 -35.12
N VAL A 15 26.15 -11.83 -34.65
CA VAL A 15 26.43 -11.34 -33.27
C VAL A 15 26.11 -9.85 -33.14
N VAL A 16 26.41 -9.05 -34.18
CA VAL A 16 26.06 -7.61 -34.21
C VAL A 16 24.55 -7.40 -34.30
N LEU A 17 23.82 -8.20 -35.10
CA LEU A 17 22.36 -8.20 -35.14
C LEU A 17 21.77 -8.65 -33.81
N TRP A 18 22.33 -9.67 -33.16
CA TRP A 18 21.91 -10.11 -31.82
C TRP A 18 22.20 -9.06 -30.74
N SER A 19 23.34 -8.37 -30.81
CA SER A 19 23.64 -7.27 -29.91
C SER A 19 22.77 -6.04 -30.16
N MET A 20 22.38 -5.75 -31.41
CA MET A 20 21.40 -4.71 -31.74
C MET A 20 19.98 -5.06 -31.24
N PHE A 21 19.58 -6.34 -31.26
CA PHE A 21 18.30 -6.77 -30.64
C PHE A 21 18.30 -6.63 -29.12
N LEU A 22 19.44 -6.81 -28.47
CA LEU A 22 19.56 -6.60 -27.00
C LEU A 22 19.57 -5.11 -26.61
N VAL A 23 19.95 -4.21 -27.51
CA VAL A 23 19.95 -2.75 -27.28
C VAL A 23 18.55 -2.13 -27.53
N ALA A 24 17.68 -2.81 -28.31
CA ALA A 24 16.32 -2.32 -28.61
C ALA A 24 15.28 -2.59 -27.52
N CYS A 25 15.64 -3.26 -26.43
CA CYS A 25 14.73 -3.66 -25.35
C CYS A 25 14.93 -2.85 -24.05
N GLY A 26 15.43 -1.63 -24.13
CA GLY A 26 15.47 -0.71 -22.99
C GLY A 26 14.09 -0.06 -22.75
N PRO A 27 13.79 0.38 -21.51
CA PRO A 27 12.56 1.10 -21.22
C PRO A 27 12.46 2.39 -22.06
N ASP A 28 11.25 2.82 -22.39
CA ASP A 28 11.04 4.10 -23.09
C ASP A 28 11.67 5.24 -22.26
N ARG A 29 12.54 6.03 -22.89
CA ARG A 29 13.30 7.07 -22.20
C ARG A 29 12.42 8.13 -21.54
N ARG A 30 11.25 8.43 -22.10
CA ARG A 30 10.29 9.41 -21.55
C ARG A 30 9.61 8.84 -20.31
N VAL A 31 9.22 7.55 -20.33
CA VAL A 31 8.63 6.89 -19.18
C VAL A 31 9.65 6.78 -18.04
N ALA A 32 10.91 6.42 -18.35
CA ALA A 32 11.98 6.39 -17.36
C ALA A 32 12.30 7.79 -16.79
N LEU A 33 12.26 8.84 -17.62
CA LEU A 33 12.43 10.23 -17.17
C LEU A 33 11.27 10.66 -16.28
N ALA A 34 10.02 10.34 -16.65
CA ALA A 34 8.85 10.64 -15.86
C ALA A 34 8.93 9.95 -14.47
N GLU A 35 9.38 8.70 -14.41
CA GLU A 35 9.57 8.00 -13.14
C GLU A 35 10.58 8.72 -12.24
N LYS A 36 11.73 9.14 -12.80
CA LYS A 36 12.73 9.91 -12.07
C LYS A 36 12.15 11.23 -11.53
N LEU A 37 11.45 12.00 -12.37
CA LEU A 37 10.81 13.26 -11.98
C LEU A 37 9.76 13.04 -10.88
N MET A 38 9.00 11.94 -10.95
CA MET A 38 8.06 11.56 -9.88
C MET A 38 8.76 11.27 -8.56
N ALA A 39 9.94 10.62 -8.60
CA ALA A 39 10.76 10.37 -7.41
C ALA A 39 11.31 11.67 -6.82
N GLU A 40 11.71 12.63 -7.65
CA GLU A 40 12.19 13.96 -7.28
C GLU A 40 11.05 14.94 -6.85
N LYS A 41 9.80 14.47 -6.84
CA LYS A 41 8.57 15.24 -6.53
C LYS A 41 8.22 16.32 -7.57
N GLU A 42 8.85 16.31 -8.73
CA GLU A 42 8.60 17.18 -9.88
C GLU A 42 7.36 16.69 -10.67
N THR A 43 6.20 16.71 -10.02
CA THR A 43 4.97 16.10 -10.55
C THR A 43 4.48 16.76 -11.85
N ASP A 44 4.58 18.09 -11.96
CA ASP A 44 4.13 18.81 -13.16
C ASP A 44 5.06 18.52 -14.36
N SER A 45 6.36 18.47 -14.13
CA SER A 45 7.36 18.11 -15.14
C SER A 45 7.16 16.67 -15.63
N ALA A 46 6.85 15.74 -14.72
CA ALA A 46 6.55 14.35 -15.06
C ALA A 46 5.30 14.24 -15.94
N ILE A 47 4.22 14.97 -15.61
CA ILE A 47 3.01 15.01 -16.43
C ILE A 47 3.31 15.55 -17.83
N ALA A 48 4.08 16.64 -17.95
CA ALA A 48 4.43 17.23 -19.24
C ALA A 48 5.16 16.22 -20.14
N VAL A 49 6.16 15.52 -19.60
CA VAL A 49 6.89 14.47 -20.35
C VAL A 49 5.97 13.33 -20.78
N MET A 50 5.05 12.90 -19.92
CA MET A 50 4.09 11.84 -20.25
C MET A 50 3.07 12.27 -21.32
N GLN A 51 2.67 13.52 -21.35
CA GLN A 51 1.74 14.06 -22.36
C GLN A 51 2.36 14.14 -23.78
N GLU A 52 3.69 14.13 -23.90
CA GLU A 52 4.38 14.04 -25.20
C GLU A 52 4.24 12.66 -25.86
N ILE A 53 3.84 11.64 -25.10
CA ILE A 53 3.68 10.26 -25.60
C ILE A 53 2.30 10.16 -26.25
N LYS A 54 2.27 10.22 -27.57
CA LYS A 54 1.02 10.02 -28.36
C LYS A 54 0.65 8.56 -28.37
N GLU A 55 -0.64 8.27 -28.22
CA GLU A 55 -1.19 6.89 -28.28
C GLU A 55 -0.36 5.89 -27.48
N PRO A 56 -0.18 6.09 -26.17
CA PRO A 56 0.74 5.31 -25.35
C PRO A 56 0.44 3.81 -25.41
N GLN A 57 -0.83 3.42 -25.55
CA GLN A 57 -1.25 2.02 -25.68
C GLN A 57 -0.72 1.33 -26.96
N ASN A 58 -0.39 2.10 -28.01
CA ASN A 58 0.09 1.57 -29.29
C ASN A 58 1.61 1.71 -29.45
N ASN A 59 2.21 2.69 -28.77
CA ASN A 59 3.60 3.10 -28.99
C ASN A 59 4.56 2.66 -27.88
N LEU A 60 4.04 2.14 -26.77
CA LEU A 60 4.84 1.64 -25.65
C LEU A 60 4.78 0.12 -25.58
N THR A 61 5.80 -0.49 -25.00
CA THR A 61 5.73 -1.91 -24.60
C THR A 61 4.68 -2.09 -23.50
N ASP A 62 4.17 -3.32 -23.31
CA ASP A 62 3.19 -3.60 -22.24
C ASP A 62 3.68 -3.14 -20.87
N ARG A 63 4.98 -3.32 -20.59
CA ARG A 63 5.60 -2.87 -19.34
C ARG A 63 5.64 -1.34 -19.24
N ASP A 64 6.09 -0.68 -20.29
CA ASP A 64 6.22 0.78 -20.27
C ASP A 64 4.85 1.45 -20.27
N TYR A 65 3.85 0.86 -20.94
CA TYR A 65 2.47 1.32 -20.87
C TYR A 65 1.86 1.14 -19.47
N ALA A 66 2.11 0.01 -18.82
CA ALA A 66 1.70 -0.21 -17.43
C ALA A 66 2.37 0.81 -16.48
N LEU A 67 3.67 1.08 -16.67
CA LEU A 67 4.38 2.07 -15.87
C LEU A 67 3.90 3.50 -16.15
N TYR A 68 3.68 3.86 -17.40
CA TYR A 68 3.07 5.13 -17.79
C TYR A 68 1.72 5.35 -17.10
N ALA A 69 0.84 4.33 -17.16
CA ALA A 69 -0.48 4.39 -16.55
C ALA A 69 -0.41 4.56 -15.01
N LEU A 70 0.51 3.87 -14.37
CA LEU A 70 0.78 4.01 -12.94
C LEU A 70 1.26 5.43 -12.59
N LEU A 71 2.31 5.91 -13.26
CA LEU A 71 2.92 7.21 -12.97
C LEU A 71 1.95 8.37 -13.18
N LEU A 72 1.14 8.31 -14.25
CA LEU A 72 0.12 9.32 -14.51
C LEU A 72 -0.97 9.31 -13.42
N SER A 73 -1.39 8.11 -12.99
CA SER A 73 -2.37 7.97 -11.90
C SER A 73 -1.82 8.47 -10.56
N GLU A 74 -0.56 8.20 -10.25
CA GLU A 74 0.11 8.75 -9.06
C GLU A 74 0.22 10.27 -9.11
N ALA A 75 0.54 10.83 -10.27
CA ALA A 75 0.58 12.28 -10.47
C ALA A 75 -0.80 12.91 -10.24
N MET A 76 -1.86 12.30 -10.80
CA MET A 76 -3.25 12.71 -10.55
C MET A 76 -3.63 12.57 -9.07
N HIS A 77 -3.18 11.51 -8.40
CA HIS A 77 -3.38 11.33 -6.96
C HIS A 77 -2.73 12.45 -6.16
N ARG A 78 -1.46 12.78 -6.42
CA ARG A 78 -0.74 13.88 -5.74
C ARG A 78 -1.42 15.23 -5.94
N LYS A 79 -1.98 15.47 -7.13
CA LYS A 79 -2.74 16.70 -7.46
C LYS A 79 -4.19 16.67 -6.98
N GLN A 80 -4.63 15.61 -6.32
CA GLN A 80 -6.02 15.39 -5.90
C GLN A 80 -7.03 15.42 -7.07
N GLN A 81 -6.61 14.99 -8.26
CA GLN A 81 -7.39 15.01 -9.50
C GLN A 81 -7.88 13.63 -9.95
N LEU A 82 -7.76 12.60 -9.09
CA LEU A 82 -8.32 11.27 -9.38
C LEU A 82 -9.82 11.38 -9.70
N ASN A 83 -10.24 10.75 -10.78
CA ASN A 83 -11.62 10.74 -11.28
C ASN A 83 -11.99 9.37 -11.87
N ALA A 84 -13.20 9.18 -12.35
CA ALA A 84 -13.67 7.92 -12.90
C ALA A 84 -12.86 7.43 -14.13
N GLU A 85 -12.29 8.35 -14.92
CA GLU A 85 -11.44 7.99 -16.07
C GLU A 85 -10.12 7.35 -15.64
N THR A 86 -9.61 7.74 -14.46
CA THR A 86 -8.40 7.14 -13.87
C THR A 86 -8.60 5.64 -13.56
N ASP A 87 -9.83 5.20 -13.38
CA ASP A 87 -10.15 3.79 -13.14
C ASP A 87 -9.71 2.91 -14.31
N THR A 88 -10.10 3.30 -15.53
CA THR A 88 -9.71 2.60 -16.75
C THR A 88 -8.19 2.69 -16.99
N LEU A 89 -7.58 3.84 -16.67
CA LEU A 89 -6.15 4.06 -16.82
C LEU A 89 -5.32 3.13 -15.93
N LEU A 90 -5.77 2.85 -14.69
CA LEU A 90 -5.03 2.00 -13.73
C LEU A 90 -5.08 0.50 -14.04
N LEU A 91 -6.08 0.02 -14.78
CA LEU A 91 -6.26 -1.41 -15.05
C LEU A 91 -5.05 -2.09 -15.68
N PRO A 92 -4.41 -1.54 -16.74
CA PRO A 92 -3.19 -2.11 -17.31
C PRO A 92 -2.05 -2.26 -16.32
N ALA A 93 -1.84 -1.23 -15.45
CA ALA A 93 -0.80 -1.25 -14.45
C ALA A 93 -1.06 -2.34 -13.39
N ILE A 94 -2.27 -2.41 -12.86
CA ILE A 94 -2.65 -3.43 -11.86
C ILE A 94 -2.48 -4.82 -12.45
N LYS A 95 -2.99 -5.06 -13.67
CA LYS A 95 -2.89 -6.36 -14.33
C LYS A 95 -1.43 -6.76 -14.54
N TYR A 96 -0.68 -5.93 -15.26
CA TYR A 96 0.69 -6.25 -15.65
C TYR A 96 1.59 -6.51 -14.43
N PHE A 97 1.61 -5.59 -13.45
CA PHE A 97 2.52 -5.73 -12.31
C PHE A 97 2.11 -6.82 -11.33
N SER A 98 0.81 -7.13 -11.21
CA SER A 98 0.37 -8.28 -10.41
C SER A 98 0.74 -9.62 -11.06
N GLU A 99 0.64 -9.73 -12.39
CA GLU A 99 0.97 -10.94 -13.13
C GLU A 99 2.49 -11.14 -13.30
N SER A 100 3.27 -10.05 -13.44
CA SER A 100 4.73 -10.12 -13.56
C SER A 100 5.44 -10.42 -12.24
N GLY A 101 4.74 -10.32 -11.11
CA GLY A 101 5.34 -10.49 -9.78
C GLY A 101 6.17 -9.29 -9.31
N ASP A 102 6.08 -8.13 -9.99
CA ASP A 102 6.74 -6.90 -9.56
C ASP A 102 5.95 -6.26 -8.41
N SER A 103 6.24 -6.73 -7.20
CA SER A 103 5.53 -6.35 -5.97
C SER A 103 5.54 -4.85 -5.71
N LEU A 104 6.61 -4.14 -6.10
CA LEU A 104 6.75 -2.71 -5.86
C LEU A 104 5.72 -1.90 -6.67
N TYR A 105 5.64 -2.15 -7.99
CA TYR A 105 4.70 -1.42 -8.85
C TYR A 105 3.25 -1.93 -8.67
N ALA A 106 3.05 -3.22 -8.38
CA ALA A 106 1.74 -3.78 -8.07
C ALA A 106 1.12 -3.11 -6.84
N GLU A 107 1.90 -2.96 -5.76
CA GLU A 107 1.47 -2.26 -4.56
C GLU A 107 1.10 -0.81 -4.85
N ARG A 108 1.97 -0.06 -5.55
CA ARG A 108 1.73 1.35 -5.90
C ARG A 108 0.47 1.53 -6.73
N ALA A 109 0.22 0.64 -7.70
CA ALA A 109 -0.99 0.68 -8.53
C ALA A 109 -2.25 0.42 -7.71
N LEU A 110 -2.22 -0.57 -6.82
CA LEU A 110 -3.32 -0.90 -5.91
C LEU A 110 -3.58 0.19 -4.89
N TYR A 111 -2.52 0.84 -4.37
CA TYR A 111 -2.64 1.98 -3.48
C TYR A 111 -3.36 3.15 -4.16
N CYS A 112 -2.98 3.50 -5.40
CA CYS A 112 -3.68 4.52 -6.19
C CYS A 112 -5.14 4.13 -6.46
N LYS A 113 -5.40 2.87 -6.80
CA LYS A 113 -6.76 2.34 -7.01
C LYS A 113 -7.62 2.49 -5.75
N ALA A 114 -7.08 2.14 -4.60
CA ALA A 114 -7.78 2.26 -3.33
C ALA A 114 -8.16 3.73 -3.02
N HIS A 115 -7.27 4.68 -3.29
CA HIS A 115 -7.56 6.10 -3.14
C HIS A 115 -8.61 6.61 -4.11
N LEU A 116 -8.59 6.14 -5.35
CA LEU A 116 -9.63 6.42 -6.34
C LEU A 116 -10.99 5.90 -5.87
N ASP A 117 -11.05 4.64 -5.46
CA ASP A 117 -12.30 4.02 -5.00
C ASP A 117 -12.87 4.74 -3.78
N ARG A 118 -12.02 5.10 -2.81
CA ARG A 118 -12.42 5.92 -1.66
C ARG A 118 -12.99 7.28 -2.09
N ARG A 119 -12.37 7.94 -3.07
CA ARG A 119 -12.84 9.24 -3.59
C ARG A 119 -14.19 9.12 -4.31
N LEU A 120 -14.43 7.99 -4.96
CA LEU A 120 -15.70 7.66 -5.64
C LEU A 120 -16.74 7.03 -4.68
N TYR A 121 -16.49 7.08 -3.38
CA TYR A 121 -17.33 6.46 -2.33
C TYR A 121 -17.54 4.95 -2.48
N ARG A 122 -16.67 4.26 -3.22
CA ARG A 122 -16.63 2.80 -3.37
C ARG A 122 -15.78 2.18 -2.26
N MET A 123 -16.24 2.30 -0.99
CA MET A 123 -15.43 1.94 0.19
C MET A 123 -15.02 0.47 0.22
N LYS A 124 -15.86 -0.41 -0.33
CA LYS A 124 -15.55 -1.83 -0.53
C LYS A 124 -14.30 -2.04 -1.38
N ASP A 125 -14.35 -1.48 -2.58
CA ASP A 125 -13.27 -1.65 -3.55
C ASP A 125 -11.99 -1.01 -3.01
N ALA A 126 -12.11 0.11 -2.27
CA ALA A 126 -11.00 0.73 -1.57
C ALA A 126 -10.38 -0.21 -0.52
N MET A 127 -11.22 -0.84 0.33
CA MET A 127 -10.75 -1.83 1.31
C MET A 127 -10.01 -2.98 0.64
N GLN A 128 -10.61 -3.55 -0.42
CA GLN A 128 -10.02 -4.65 -1.17
C GLN A 128 -8.69 -4.28 -1.79
N SER A 129 -8.60 -3.10 -2.41
CA SER A 129 -7.37 -2.62 -3.05
C SER A 129 -6.27 -2.35 -2.02
N PHE A 130 -6.58 -1.76 -0.84
CA PHE A 130 -5.61 -1.59 0.23
C PHE A 130 -5.14 -2.93 0.82
N LEU A 131 -6.05 -3.90 1.01
CA LEU A 131 -5.70 -5.22 1.50
C LEU A 131 -4.78 -5.96 0.51
N LYS A 132 -5.08 -5.87 -0.80
CA LYS A 132 -4.18 -6.41 -1.84
C LYS A 132 -2.81 -5.73 -1.82
N ALA A 133 -2.76 -4.40 -1.68
CA ALA A 133 -1.51 -3.67 -1.55
C ALA A 133 -0.72 -4.13 -0.32
N LEU A 134 -1.39 -4.34 0.81
CA LEU A 134 -0.76 -4.85 2.03
C LEU A 134 -0.12 -6.23 1.84
N LEU A 135 -0.73 -7.12 1.04
CA LEU A 135 -0.15 -8.43 0.73
C LEU A 135 1.17 -8.31 -0.05
N PHE A 136 1.25 -7.40 -1.02
CA PHE A 136 2.49 -7.15 -1.76
C PHE A 136 3.58 -6.51 -0.90
N LEU A 137 3.21 -5.84 0.20
CA LEU A 137 4.15 -5.24 1.14
C LEU A 137 4.72 -6.23 2.18
N GLN A 138 4.12 -7.41 2.35
CA GLN A 138 4.61 -8.41 3.29
C GLN A 138 6.03 -8.85 2.92
N GLY A 139 6.96 -8.66 3.86
CA GLY A 139 8.37 -9.01 3.65
C GLY A 139 9.16 -8.06 2.73
N SER A 140 8.57 -6.95 2.28
CA SER A 140 9.25 -5.98 1.42
C SER A 140 10.26 -5.09 2.15
N GLY A 141 10.16 -4.96 3.48
CA GLY A 141 10.93 -3.99 4.27
C GLY A 141 10.54 -2.53 4.04
N ASN A 142 9.48 -2.25 3.28
CA ASN A 142 9.01 -0.90 3.02
C ASN A 142 8.06 -0.41 4.11
N ASP A 143 8.63 -0.02 5.25
CA ASP A 143 7.86 0.41 6.42
C ASP A 143 7.05 1.70 6.17
N GLU A 144 7.50 2.59 5.28
CA GLU A 144 6.72 3.79 4.95
C GLU A 144 5.41 3.44 4.26
N GLN A 145 5.43 2.55 3.28
CA GLN A 145 4.21 2.12 2.61
C GLN A 145 3.34 1.24 3.51
N LEU A 146 3.95 0.39 4.36
CA LEU A 146 3.21 -0.34 5.39
C LEU A 146 2.47 0.60 6.33
N TYR A 147 3.13 1.68 6.79
CA TYR A 147 2.48 2.72 7.58
C TYR A 147 1.29 3.33 6.82
N ARG A 148 1.50 3.79 5.60
CA ARG A 148 0.48 4.46 4.78
C ARG A 148 -0.73 3.57 4.52
N VAL A 149 -0.51 2.33 4.08
CA VAL A 149 -1.59 1.39 3.79
C VAL A 149 -2.39 1.06 5.04
N ASN A 150 -1.72 0.79 6.17
CA ASN A 150 -2.42 0.52 7.44
C ASN A 150 -3.20 1.73 7.94
N THR A 151 -2.65 2.94 7.84
CA THR A 151 -3.39 4.17 8.19
C THR A 151 -4.68 4.29 7.37
N TRP A 152 -4.63 4.06 6.06
CA TRP A 152 -5.81 4.16 5.21
C TRP A 152 -6.81 3.02 5.43
N LEU A 153 -6.35 1.80 5.69
CA LEU A 153 -7.24 0.71 6.13
C LEU A 153 -7.98 1.09 7.42
N GLY A 154 -7.27 1.69 8.37
CA GLY A 154 -7.89 2.23 9.59
C GLY A 154 -8.92 3.34 9.32
N VAL A 155 -8.68 4.21 8.33
CA VAL A 155 -9.67 5.24 7.91
C VAL A 155 -10.89 4.59 7.26
N VAL A 156 -10.71 3.58 6.42
CA VAL A 156 -11.83 2.86 5.80
C VAL A 156 -12.66 2.16 6.87
N CYS A 157 -12.04 1.47 7.83
CA CYS A 157 -12.74 0.86 8.97
C CYS A 157 -13.51 1.90 9.79
N LEU A 158 -12.91 3.06 10.08
CA LEU A 158 -13.59 4.14 10.80
C LEU A 158 -14.84 4.63 10.06
N ASN A 159 -14.74 4.82 8.75
CA ASN A 159 -15.90 5.21 7.93
C ASN A 159 -17.03 4.17 7.91
N GLN A 160 -16.70 2.93 8.20
CA GLN A 160 -17.65 1.80 8.31
C GLN A 160 -18.09 1.54 9.75
N GLU A 161 -17.69 2.37 10.70
CA GLU A 161 -17.95 2.21 12.14
C GLU A 161 -17.34 0.92 12.73
N GLU A 162 -16.37 0.31 12.02
CA GLU A 162 -15.62 -0.87 12.46
C GLU A 162 -14.40 -0.41 13.29
N TYR A 163 -14.68 -0.05 14.56
CA TYR A 163 -13.68 0.61 15.42
C TYR A 163 -12.56 -0.33 15.87
N GLU A 164 -12.82 -1.63 15.99
CA GLU A 164 -11.79 -2.63 16.33
C GLU A 164 -10.79 -2.79 15.17
N GLY A 165 -11.24 -2.77 13.93
CA GLY A 165 -10.36 -2.74 12.76
C GLY A 165 -9.57 -1.45 12.67
N LYS A 166 -10.20 -0.29 12.92
CA LYS A 166 -9.46 0.98 13.04
C LYS A 166 -8.31 0.84 14.03
N MET A 167 -8.57 0.29 15.21
CA MET A 167 -7.56 0.11 16.25
C MET A 167 -6.45 -0.87 15.83
N ARG A 168 -6.82 -2.00 15.22
CA ARG A 168 -5.87 -3.00 14.72
C ARG A 168 -4.89 -2.39 13.72
N TYR A 169 -5.42 -1.73 12.68
CA TYR A 169 -4.59 -1.12 11.65
C TYR A 169 -3.76 0.07 12.15
N SER A 170 -4.30 0.89 13.07
CA SER A 170 -3.54 1.98 13.69
C SER A 170 -2.34 1.47 14.50
N LYS A 171 -2.47 0.35 15.20
CA LYS A 171 -1.34 -0.29 15.90
C LYS A 171 -0.29 -0.83 14.92
N GLU A 172 -0.69 -1.43 13.80
CA GLU A 172 0.25 -1.87 12.76
C GLU A 172 0.97 -0.67 12.10
N ALA A 173 0.27 0.43 11.87
CA ALA A 173 0.88 1.68 11.41
C ALA A 173 1.92 2.20 12.42
N LEU A 174 1.61 2.18 13.72
CA LEU A 174 2.56 2.58 14.76
C LEU A 174 3.82 1.68 14.76
N LYS A 175 3.67 0.36 14.62
CA LYS A 175 4.81 -0.55 14.52
C LYS A 175 5.72 -0.21 13.34
N ALA A 176 5.14 0.09 12.18
CA ALA A 176 5.88 0.50 10.99
C ALA A 176 6.60 1.84 11.22
N ALA A 177 5.92 2.83 11.82
CA ALA A 177 6.52 4.13 12.16
C ALA A 177 7.71 4.00 13.13
N LEU A 178 7.62 3.10 14.12
CA LEU A 178 8.70 2.82 15.06
C LEU A 178 9.90 2.17 14.39
N ARG A 179 9.70 1.27 13.42
CA ARG A 179 10.82 0.66 12.67
C ARG A 179 11.54 1.66 11.77
N MET A 180 10.82 2.67 11.25
CA MET A 180 11.42 3.76 10.48
C MET A 180 12.18 4.78 11.34
N ASP A 181 12.04 4.75 12.66
CA ASP A 181 12.49 5.80 13.59
C ASP A 181 12.03 7.21 13.16
N ASN A 182 10.80 7.29 12.64
CA ASN A 182 10.25 8.53 12.09
C ASN A 182 9.25 9.15 13.05
N LEU A 183 9.69 10.20 13.73
CA LEU A 183 8.92 10.92 14.76
C LEU A 183 7.61 11.50 14.23
N PHE A 184 7.60 11.96 12.97
CA PHE A 184 6.41 12.50 12.33
C PHE A 184 5.31 11.41 12.17
N TYR A 185 5.66 10.25 11.63
CA TYR A 185 4.71 9.15 11.45
C TYR A 185 4.31 8.49 12.77
N LYS A 186 5.25 8.41 13.74
CA LYS A 186 4.94 7.96 15.10
C LYS A 186 3.88 8.82 15.75
N ASN A 187 4.01 10.15 15.66
CA ASN A 187 3.05 11.08 16.25
C ASN A 187 1.66 10.93 15.62
N LEU A 188 1.57 10.87 14.28
CA LEU A 188 0.30 10.63 13.59
C LEU A 188 -0.35 9.30 13.98
N ALA A 189 0.44 8.24 14.14
CA ALA A 189 -0.08 6.94 14.57
C ALA A 189 -0.63 7.00 16.02
N LEU A 190 -0.03 7.79 16.90
CA LEU A 190 -0.57 8.01 18.25
C LEU A 190 -1.93 8.72 18.21
N CYS A 191 -2.09 9.74 17.35
CA CYS A 191 -3.38 10.38 17.09
C CYS A 191 -4.42 9.39 16.57
N ASP A 192 -4.04 8.55 15.60
CA ASP A 192 -4.91 7.52 15.06
C ASP A 192 -5.39 6.51 16.13
N ILE A 193 -4.52 6.14 17.06
CA ILE A 193 -4.86 5.28 18.19
C ILE A 193 -5.79 6.01 19.18
N ALA A 194 -5.51 7.29 19.47
CA ALA A 194 -6.38 8.11 20.30
C ALA A 194 -7.79 8.21 19.73
N THR A 195 -7.91 8.47 18.42
CA THR A 195 -9.18 8.46 17.68
C THR A 195 -9.88 7.11 17.78
N GLY A 196 -9.18 5.98 17.64
CA GLY A 196 -9.73 4.65 17.80
C GLY A 196 -10.33 4.42 19.20
N TYR A 197 -9.61 4.79 20.25
CA TYR A 197 -10.11 4.69 21.63
C TYR A 197 -11.29 5.63 21.90
N TYR A 198 -11.28 6.84 21.31
CA TYR A 198 -12.39 7.77 21.39
C TYR A 198 -13.72 7.17 20.87
N PHE A 199 -13.68 6.51 19.70
CA PHE A 199 -14.86 5.87 19.11
C PHE A 199 -15.27 4.62 19.89
N LEU A 200 -14.33 3.89 20.46
CA LEU A 200 -14.60 2.77 21.39
C LEU A 200 -15.12 3.24 22.78
N ASN A 201 -15.31 4.54 22.98
CA ASN A 201 -15.72 5.16 24.23
C ASN A 201 -14.80 4.87 25.43
N ARG A 202 -13.49 4.62 25.16
CA ARG A 202 -12.45 4.43 26.19
C ARG A 202 -11.70 5.74 26.37
N LEU A 203 -12.35 6.73 26.99
CA LEU A 203 -11.91 8.12 27.00
C LEU A 203 -10.58 8.34 27.73
N ASP A 204 -10.31 7.60 28.82
CA ASP A 204 -9.02 7.69 29.52
C ASP A 204 -7.85 7.24 28.63
N SER A 205 -8.05 6.15 27.91
CA SER A 205 -7.03 5.68 26.95
C SER A 205 -6.88 6.65 25.77
N ALA A 206 -7.98 7.19 25.26
CA ALA A 206 -7.95 8.20 24.20
C ALA A 206 -7.16 9.43 24.64
N LEU A 207 -7.42 9.94 25.86
CA LEU A 207 -6.72 11.09 26.43
C LEU A 207 -5.22 10.79 26.61
N TYR A 208 -4.88 9.60 27.12
CA TYR A 208 -3.48 9.19 27.28
C TYR A 208 -2.70 9.24 25.96
N TYR A 209 -3.25 8.67 24.88
CA TYR A 209 -2.56 8.67 23.59
C TYR A 209 -2.56 10.04 22.91
N ALA A 210 -3.63 10.83 23.05
CA ALA A 210 -3.66 12.19 22.55
C ALA A 210 -2.66 13.11 23.29
N GLN A 211 -2.50 12.94 24.62
CA GLN A 211 -1.50 13.63 25.39
C GLN A 211 -0.08 13.21 25.00
N ALA A 212 0.16 11.90 24.80
CA ALA A 212 1.44 11.40 24.31
C ALA A 212 1.80 11.97 22.93
N ALA A 213 0.80 12.13 22.05
CA ALA A 213 0.98 12.77 20.74
C ALA A 213 1.30 14.27 20.91
N TYR A 214 0.65 14.95 21.85
CA TYR A 214 0.92 16.35 22.15
C TYR A 214 2.36 16.54 22.65
N ASP A 215 2.75 15.76 23.65
CA ASP A 215 4.09 15.84 24.26
C ASP A 215 5.18 15.56 23.22
N ALA A 216 4.97 14.56 22.37
CA ALA A 216 5.87 14.25 21.25
C ALA A 216 5.92 15.40 20.22
N ALA A 217 4.77 15.99 19.85
CA ALA A 217 4.74 17.10 18.89
C ALA A 217 5.50 18.34 19.39
N ILE A 218 5.46 18.59 20.70
CA ILE A 218 6.23 19.69 21.34
C ILE A 218 7.72 19.33 21.42
N ALA A 219 8.05 18.15 21.97
CA ALA A 219 9.44 17.71 22.17
C ALA A 219 10.21 17.60 20.85
N ASP A 220 9.57 17.08 19.83
CA ASP A 220 10.18 16.80 18.53
C ASP A 220 10.04 17.99 17.54
N SER A 221 9.54 19.15 18.01
CA SER A 221 9.34 20.35 17.19
C SER A 221 8.51 20.09 15.91
N LEU A 222 7.35 19.46 16.05
CA LEU A 222 6.44 19.11 14.96
C LEU A 222 5.20 20.03 14.92
N PRO A 223 5.32 21.35 14.69
CA PRO A 223 4.21 22.30 14.79
C PRO A 223 3.09 22.03 13.78
N SER A 224 3.41 21.40 12.66
CA SER A 224 2.44 21.03 11.63
C SER A 224 1.43 19.95 12.09
N GLN A 225 1.73 19.22 13.15
CA GLN A 225 0.86 18.18 13.70
C GLN A 225 -0.06 18.69 14.83
N LEU A 226 0.30 19.79 15.46
CA LEU A 226 -0.49 20.36 16.55
C LEU A 226 -1.96 20.59 16.22
N PRO A 227 -2.37 21.02 15.00
CA PRO A 227 -3.78 21.14 14.67
C PRO A 227 -4.57 19.83 14.77
N HIS A 228 -3.96 18.68 14.44
CA HIS A 228 -4.59 17.37 14.59
C HIS A 228 -4.68 16.98 16.06
N VAL A 229 -3.59 17.07 16.77
CA VAL A 229 -3.53 16.76 18.22
C VAL A 229 -4.54 17.60 19.01
N TYR A 230 -4.65 18.90 18.72
CA TYR A 230 -5.62 19.77 19.38
C TYR A 230 -7.07 19.40 19.01
N THR A 231 -7.31 18.97 17.79
CA THR A 231 -8.63 18.45 17.39
C THR A 231 -9.01 17.23 18.23
N ASP A 232 -8.11 16.26 18.36
CA ASP A 232 -8.34 15.04 19.14
C ASP A 232 -8.58 15.36 20.62
N LEU A 233 -7.72 16.18 21.23
CA LEU A 233 -7.89 16.64 22.61
C LEU A 233 -9.22 17.37 22.82
N GLY A 234 -9.57 18.28 21.90
CA GLY A 234 -10.85 18.99 21.92
C GLY A 234 -12.05 18.06 21.90
N SER A 235 -12.05 17.08 20.99
CA SER A 235 -13.12 16.08 20.86
C SER A 235 -13.21 15.18 22.09
N ILE A 236 -12.08 14.75 22.67
CA ILE A 236 -12.03 13.92 23.86
C ILE A 236 -12.59 14.70 25.07
N TYR A 237 -12.13 15.94 25.31
CA TYR A 237 -12.65 16.76 26.40
C TYR A 237 -14.15 17.09 26.23
N ALA A 238 -14.61 17.31 24.99
CA ALA A 238 -16.03 17.49 24.70
C ALA A 238 -16.88 16.28 25.12
N LYS A 239 -16.39 15.07 24.84
CA LYS A 239 -17.07 13.82 25.18
C LYS A 239 -16.97 13.50 26.66
N MET A 240 -15.93 13.96 27.37
CA MET A 240 -15.81 13.92 28.84
C MET A 240 -16.70 14.96 29.55
N GLY A 241 -17.31 15.89 28.81
CA GLY A 241 -18.16 16.97 29.38
C GLY A 241 -17.37 18.22 29.80
N GLU A 242 -16.06 18.26 29.59
CA GLU A 242 -15.17 19.39 29.89
C GLU A 242 -15.23 20.46 28.80
N ASN A 243 -16.43 21.02 28.56
CA ASN A 243 -16.74 21.84 27.38
C ASN A 243 -15.83 23.10 27.26
N GLY A 244 -15.38 23.68 28.37
CA GLY A 244 -14.48 24.83 28.36
C GLY A 244 -13.11 24.48 27.79
N LYS A 245 -12.51 23.38 28.26
CA LYS A 245 -11.24 22.87 27.71
C LYS A 245 -11.39 22.45 26.26
N ALA A 246 -12.49 21.82 25.91
CA ALA A 246 -12.78 21.43 24.55
C ALA A 246 -12.77 22.62 23.60
N LEU A 247 -13.43 23.74 23.97
CA LEU A 247 -13.43 24.98 23.18
C LEU A 247 -12.01 25.53 23.03
N GLU A 248 -11.22 25.57 24.11
CA GLU A 248 -9.84 26.06 24.10
C GLU A 248 -8.99 25.29 23.07
N TYR A 249 -9.05 23.95 23.10
CA TYR A 249 -8.30 23.12 22.15
C TYR A 249 -8.79 23.23 20.72
N ILE A 250 -10.11 23.30 20.49
CA ILE A 250 -10.68 23.53 19.17
C ILE A 250 -10.25 24.89 18.60
N ASP A 251 -10.23 25.95 19.41
CA ASP A 251 -9.77 27.26 18.97
C ASP A 251 -8.28 27.25 18.62
N LYS A 252 -7.45 26.57 19.40
CA LYS A 252 -6.04 26.35 19.05
C LYS A 252 -5.90 25.58 17.72
N ALA A 253 -6.72 24.54 17.52
CA ALA A 253 -6.72 23.77 16.27
C ALA A 253 -7.07 24.64 15.05
N ILE A 254 -8.12 25.46 15.16
CA ILE A 254 -8.54 26.38 14.10
C ILE A 254 -7.46 27.43 13.83
N GLY A 255 -6.89 28.01 14.88
CA GLY A 255 -5.87 29.06 14.79
C GLY A 255 -4.59 28.65 14.06
N LEU A 256 -4.21 27.38 14.16
CA LEU A 256 -3.03 26.83 13.50
C LEU A 256 -3.29 26.23 12.11
N ARG A 257 -4.56 25.99 11.73
CA ARG A 257 -4.88 25.43 10.41
C ARG A 257 -4.70 26.46 9.31
N PRO A 258 -4.11 26.06 8.18
CA PRO A 258 -4.08 26.90 6.98
C PRO A 258 -5.50 27.28 6.53
N ARG A 259 -5.72 28.51 6.07
CA ARG A 259 -7.04 28.97 5.59
C ARG A 259 -7.60 28.13 4.43
N LYS A 260 -6.74 27.46 3.67
CA LYS A 260 -7.13 26.54 2.59
C LYS A 260 -7.74 25.21 3.08
N ASP A 261 -7.53 24.88 4.36
CA ASP A 261 -8.08 23.65 4.98
C ASP A 261 -9.54 23.87 5.44
N THR A 262 -10.34 24.39 4.52
CA THR A 262 -11.72 24.84 4.78
C THR A 262 -12.60 23.71 5.32
N LEU A 263 -12.48 22.50 4.77
CA LEU A 263 -13.33 21.35 5.18
C LEU A 263 -13.14 21.00 6.66
N ALA A 264 -11.90 20.91 7.10
CA ALA A 264 -11.59 20.60 8.49
C ALA A 264 -12.05 21.74 9.43
N ILE A 265 -11.86 23.00 9.03
CA ILE A 265 -12.32 24.15 9.83
C ILE A 265 -13.84 24.15 9.95
N LEU A 266 -14.59 23.82 8.88
CA LEU A 266 -16.05 23.75 8.92
C LEU A 266 -16.54 22.59 9.82
N GLY A 267 -15.81 21.47 9.86
CA GLY A 267 -16.06 20.39 10.84
C GLY A 267 -15.93 20.89 12.28
N LEU A 268 -14.82 21.57 12.60
CA LEU A 268 -14.61 22.15 13.93
C LEU A 268 -15.65 23.23 14.30
N TYR A 269 -16.22 23.92 13.32
CA TYR A 269 -17.36 24.82 13.59
C TYR A 269 -18.62 24.02 13.98
N ALA A 270 -18.85 22.84 13.43
CA ALA A 270 -19.97 21.98 13.87
C ALA A 270 -19.74 21.53 15.33
N ASP A 271 -18.52 21.16 15.73
CA ASP A 271 -18.19 20.84 17.11
C ASP A 271 -18.43 22.05 18.05
N LYS A 272 -18.09 23.26 17.62
CA LYS A 272 -18.37 24.48 18.39
C LYS A 272 -19.87 24.73 18.59
N VAL A 273 -20.73 24.35 17.64
CA VAL A 273 -22.20 24.43 17.82
C VAL A 273 -22.62 23.60 19.01
N ASP A 274 -22.16 22.37 19.12
CA ASP A 274 -22.48 21.49 20.27
C ASP A 274 -22.01 22.08 21.59
N LEU A 275 -20.73 22.50 21.62
CA LEU A 275 -20.10 23.02 22.84
C LEU A 275 -20.78 24.31 23.34
N PHE A 276 -21.03 25.28 22.47
CA PHE A 276 -21.75 26.50 22.85
C PHE A 276 -23.21 26.20 23.23
N GLY A 277 -23.87 25.25 22.56
CA GLY A 277 -25.19 24.79 22.95
C GLY A 277 -25.22 24.12 24.34
N LYS A 278 -24.18 23.35 24.70
CA LYS A 278 -24.02 22.75 26.03
C LYS A 278 -23.76 23.81 27.10
N LEU A 279 -23.02 24.87 26.77
CA LEU A 279 -22.70 26.00 27.67
C LEU A 279 -23.82 27.04 27.76
N GLY A 280 -24.94 26.89 27.02
CA GLY A 280 -26.04 27.86 27.00
C GLY A 280 -25.74 29.16 26.22
N GLN A 281 -24.67 29.19 25.44
CA GLN A 281 -24.27 30.35 24.64
C GLN A 281 -24.87 30.25 23.22
N TYR A 282 -26.18 30.36 23.16
CA TYR A 282 -26.93 30.03 21.95
C TYR A 282 -26.66 30.92 20.75
N ASP A 283 -26.37 32.21 20.97
CA ASP A 283 -26.01 33.14 19.89
C ASP A 283 -24.69 32.73 19.21
N SER A 284 -23.71 32.32 20.02
CA SER A 284 -22.45 31.78 19.53
C SER A 284 -22.68 30.43 18.78
N ALA A 285 -23.53 29.56 19.33
CA ALA A 285 -23.89 28.30 18.66
C ALA A 285 -24.52 28.60 17.28
N TYR A 286 -25.46 29.53 17.18
CA TYR A 286 -26.10 29.90 15.93
C TYR A 286 -25.10 30.53 14.92
N HIS A 287 -24.18 31.35 15.39
CA HIS A 287 -23.13 31.93 14.56
C HIS A 287 -22.26 30.87 13.87
N TYR A 288 -21.81 29.85 14.62
CA TYR A 288 -21.01 28.75 14.08
C TYR A 288 -21.83 27.77 13.26
N PHE A 289 -23.12 27.56 13.62
CA PHE A 289 -24.05 26.76 12.82
C PHE A 289 -24.15 27.27 11.38
N ARG A 290 -24.36 28.57 11.19
CA ARG A 290 -24.44 29.18 9.84
C ARG A 290 -23.16 28.93 9.01
N LYS A 291 -22.01 28.86 9.65
CA LYS A 291 -20.75 28.54 8.97
C LYS A 291 -20.63 27.04 8.66
N ALA A 292 -20.96 26.19 9.60
CA ALA A 292 -20.83 24.73 9.45
C ALA A 292 -21.75 24.17 8.36
N VAL A 293 -22.99 24.65 8.24
CA VAL A 293 -23.94 24.19 7.21
C VAL A 293 -23.54 24.58 5.78
N ALA A 294 -22.59 25.50 5.60
CA ALA A 294 -22.00 25.82 4.30
C ALA A 294 -20.99 24.77 3.85
N SER A 295 -20.70 23.75 4.65
CA SER A 295 -19.80 22.66 4.27
C SER A 295 -20.36 21.86 3.10
N PRO A 296 -19.56 21.50 2.08
CA PRO A 296 -19.97 20.52 1.06
C PRO A 296 -20.05 19.09 1.60
N ASN A 297 -19.55 18.82 2.82
CA ASN A 297 -19.59 17.51 3.45
C ASN A 297 -20.93 17.31 4.16
N LEU A 298 -21.73 16.32 3.70
CA LEU A 298 -23.05 16.04 4.25
C LEU A 298 -23.00 15.61 5.72
N ALA A 299 -21.94 14.90 6.16
CA ALA A 299 -21.81 14.53 7.57
C ALA A 299 -21.62 15.77 8.46
N THR A 300 -20.74 16.71 8.06
CA THR A 300 -20.55 17.98 8.77
C THR A 300 -21.85 18.81 8.85
N GLN A 301 -22.65 18.85 7.76
CA GLN A 301 -23.94 19.47 7.78
C GLN A 301 -24.90 18.78 8.78
N ALA A 302 -24.98 17.44 8.70
CA ALA A 302 -25.82 16.65 9.60
C ALA A 302 -25.47 16.92 11.06
N ASP A 303 -24.19 16.87 11.43
CA ASP A 303 -23.72 17.15 12.79
C ASP A 303 -24.12 18.57 13.23
N ALA A 304 -23.95 19.58 12.37
CA ALA A 304 -24.34 20.95 12.68
C ALA A 304 -25.86 21.08 12.95
N TYR A 305 -26.70 20.45 12.11
CA TYR A 305 -28.16 20.45 12.31
C TYR A 305 -28.55 19.75 13.59
N ASN A 306 -27.94 18.58 13.89
CA ASN A 306 -28.20 17.86 15.12
C ASN A 306 -27.85 18.67 16.37
N HIS A 307 -26.65 19.25 16.38
CA HIS A 307 -26.17 20.06 17.52
C HIS A 307 -27.03 21.30 17.74
N MET A 308 -27.40 22.00 16.66
CA MET A 308 -28.26 23.18 16.77
C MET A 308 -29.69 22.83 17.20
N SER A 309 -30.23 21.66 16.75
CA SER A 309 -31.50 21.13 17.23
C SER A 309 -31.48 20.93 18.75
N GLY A 310 -30.39 20.32 19.28
CA GLY A 310 -30.19 20.17 20.73
C GLY A 310 -30.12 21.50 21.48
N ALA A 311 -29.49 22.51 20.89
CA ALA A 311 -29.43 23.85 21.46
C ALA A 311 -30.81 24.51 21.52
N TYR A 312 -31.60 24.47 20.41
CA TYR A 312 -32.97 25.01 20.40
C TYR A 312 -33.90 24.25 21.36
N TYR A 313 -33.75 22.93 21.49
CA TYR A 313 -34.52 22.16 22.48
C TYR A 313 -34.26 22.66 23.90
N LYS A 314 -33.00 22.90 24.28
CA LYS A 314 -32.64 23.47 25.60
C LYS A 314 -33.15 24.89 25.80
N MET A 315 -33.37 25.67 24.73
CA MET A 315 -34.00 26.98 24.77
C MET A 315 -35.55 26.89 24.95
N GLY A 316 -36.13 25.71 24.94
CA GLY A 316 -37.57 25.54 24.91
C GLY A 316 -38.23 25.79 23.54
N ARG A 317 -37.42 25.99 22.48
CA ARG A 317 -37.90 26.25 21.10
C ARG A 317 -38.13 24.94 20.37
N CYS A 318 -39.11 24.15 20.85
CA CYS A 318 -39.28 22.77 20.40
C CYS A 318 -39.65 22.66 18.91
N ASN A 319 -40.42 23.60 18.34
CA ASN A 319 -40.80 23.56 16.92
C ASN A 319 -39.59 23.74 15.99
N GLU A 320 -38.71 24.69 16.32
CA GLU A 320 -37.49 24.91 15.57
C GLU A 320 -36.50 23.77 15.76
N ALA A 321 -36.38 23.25 17.00
CA ALA A 321 -35.58 22.07 17.26
C ALA A 321 -36.03 20.87 16.39
N TYR A 322 -37.36 20.63 16.31
CA TYR A 322 -37.92 19.57 15.49
C TYR A 322 -37.65 19.74 13.99
N SER A 323 -37.78 20.96 13.48
CA SER A 323 -37.50 21.24 12.06
C SER A 323 -36.03 20.99 11.68
N LEU A 324 -35.09 21.32 12.57
CA LEU A 324 -33.66 21.02 12.36
C LEU A 324 -33.38 19.53 12.50
N LEU A 325 -34.04 18.82 13.40
CA LEU A 325 -33.92 17.38 13.57
C LEU A 325 -34.41 16.63 12.33
N LEU A 326 -35.51 17.07 11.70
CA LEU A 326 -35.94 16.51 10.40
C LEU A 326 -34.85 16.65 9.34
N ARG A 327 -34.23 17.84 9.25
CA ARG A 327 -33.17 18.07 8.29
C ARG A 327 -31.94 17.19 8.60
N PHE A 328 -31.60 17.03 9.86
CA PHE A 328 -30.56 16.08 10.28
C PHE A 328 -30.89 14.66 9.83
N THR A 329 -32.13 14.16 10.04
CA THR A 329 -32.49 12.78 9.66
C THR A 329 -32.38 12.56 8.15
N GLU A 330 -32.79 13.51 7.31
CA GLU A 330 -32.62 13.44 5.85
C GLU A 330 -31.15 13.31 5.44
N LEU A 331 -30.28 14.14 6.04
CA LEU A 331 -28.85 14.13 5.77
C LEU A 331 -28.21 12.85 6.30
N ALA A 332 -28.56 12.45 7.52
CA ALA A 332 -28.04 11.22 8.14
C ALA A 332 -28.42 9.98 7.33
N ASP A 333 -29.66 9.91 6.81
CA ASP A 333 -30.07 8.82 5.92
C ASP A 333 -29.29 8.82 4.60
N SER A 334 -28.97 9.98 4.06
CA SER A 334 -28.14 10.10 2.86
C SER A 334 -26.70 9.60 3.14
N VAL A 335 -26.13 9.99 4.27
CA VAL A 335 -24.82 9.51 4.74
C VAL A 335 -24.85 8.00 4.99
N ARG A 336 -25.92 7.50 5.65
CA ARG A 336 -26.10 6.08 5.95
C ARG A 336 -26.26 5.24 4.69
N LYS A 337 -27.02 5.70 3.69
CA LYS A 337 -27.12 5.02 2.39
C LYS A 337 -25.78 4.88 1.70
N GLN A 338 -24.92 5.90 1.81
CA GLN A 338 -23.54 5.81 1.31
C GLN A 338 -22.70 4.80 2.10
N ARG A 339 -22.98 4.60 3.41
CA ARG A 339 -22.27 3.65 4.29
C ARG A 339 -22.82 2.22 4.24
N HIS A 340 -24.15 2.03 4.23
CA HIS A 340 -24.80 0.70 4.31
C HIS A 340 -24.45 -0.24 3.15
N THR A 341 -24.15 0.31 1.99
CA THR A 341 -23.56 -0.49 0.91
C THR A 341 -22.22 -1.10 1.33
N ALA A 342 -21.60 -0.60 2.38
CA ALA A 342 -20.30 -0.99 2.89
C ALA A 342 -20.29 -2.09 3.96
N GLU A 343 -21.34 -2.19 4.85
CA GLU A 343 -21.33 -3.13 5.99
C GLU A 343 -21.50 -4.61 5.60
N VAL A 344 -22.45 -4.92 4.73
CA VAL A 344 -22.64 -6.29 4.18
C VAL A 344 -21.38 -6.76 3.46
N ILE A 345 -20.57 -5.86 3.09
CA ILE A 345 -19.42 -5.92 2.24
C ILE A 345 -18.14 -6.16 3.05
N ALA A 346 -17.98 -5.55 4.24
CA ALA A 346 -16.82 -5.74 5.10
C ALA A 346 -16.68 -7.19 5.59
N LEU A 347 -17.81 -7.85 5.93
CA LEU A 347 -17.85 -9.26 6.32
C LEU A 347 -17.50 -10.20 5.15
N GLN A 348 -17.97 -9.90 3.93
CA GLN A 348 -17.59 -10.65 2.73
C GLN A 348 -16.13 -10.44 2.35
N GLU A 349 -15.55 -9.27 2.63
CA GLU A 349 -14.16 -8.94 2.32
C GLU A 349 -13.17 -9.62 3.26
N LEU A 350 -13.48 -9.77 4.55
CA LEU A 350 -12.66 -10.57 5.46
C LEU A 350 -12.53 -12.02 4.98
N TYR A 351 -13.63 -12.60 4.51
CA TYR A 351 -13.64 -13.97 3.95
C TYR A 351 -12.89 -14.06 2.61
N LYS A 352 -13.06 -13.07 1.73
CA LYS A 352 -12.30 -12.99 0.47
C LYS A 352 -10.81 -12.70 0.66
N HIS A 353 -10.44 -11.94 1.70
CA HIS A 353 -9.03 -11.69 2.04
C HIS A 353 -8.25 -12.98 2.25
N GLU A 354 -8.87 -13.95 2.89
CA GLU A 354 -8.27 -15.28 3.09
C GLU A 354 -8.06 -16.02 1.76
N GLN A 355 -9.06 -15.99 0.87
CA GLN A 355 -8.94 -16.56 -0.48
C GLN A 355 -7.88 -15.84 -1.33
N LEU A 356 -7.84 -14.49 -1.27
CA LEU A 356 -6.84 -13.69 -1.99
C LEU A 356 -5.42 -13.91 -1.47
N SER A 357 -5.23 -14.18 -0.18
CA SER A 357 -3.91 -14.50 0.38
C SER A 357 -3.38 -15.81 -0.18
N VAL A 358 -4.24 -16.83 -0.30
CA VAL A 358 -3.91 -18.12 -0.91
C VAL A 358 -3.62 -17.97 -2.40
N GLU A 359 -4.44 -17.22 -3.13
CA GLU A 359 -4.25 -16.96 -4.56
C GLU A 359 -2.96 -16.17 -4.84
N ASN A 360 -2.65 -15.16 -4.02
CA ASN A 360 -1.41 -14.38 -4.14
C ASN A 360 -0.17 -15.22 -3.80
N LEU A 361 -0.29 -16.11 -2.83
CA LEU A 361 0.78 -17.05 -2.52
C LEU A 361 1.03 -17.98 -3.73
N TYR A 362 -0.03 -18.49 -4.32
CA TYR A 362 0.03 -19.30 -5.55
C TYR A 362 0.72 -18.55 -6.70
N TRP A 363 0.32 -17.30 -6.95
CA TRP A 363 0.93 -16.49 -8.01
C TRP A 363 2.38 -16.12 -7.73
N ARG A 364 2.75 -15.86 -6.45
CA ARG A 364 4.15 -15.63 -6.05
C ARG A 364 5.02 -16.87 -6.21
N THR A 365 4.51 -18.04 -5.86
CA THR A 365 5.24 -19.30 -6.07
C THR A 365 5.41 -19.58 -7.55
N GLN A 366 4.39 -19.37 -8.37
CA GLN A 366 4.45 -19.47 -9.82
C GLN A 366 5.43 -18.47 -10.45
N ALA A 367 5.44 -17.22 -9.97
CA ALA A 367 6.37 -16.20 -10.45
C ALA A 367 7.82 -16.56 -10.05
N ALA A 368 8.05 -17.02 -8.83
CA ALA A 368 9.35 -17.49 -8.36
C ALA A 368 9.83 -18.71 -9.15
N GLU A 369 8.94 -19.65 -9.46
CA GLU A 369 9.25 -20.79 -10.34
C GLU A 369 9.63 -20.36 -11.77
N ARG A 370 8.87 -19.42 -12.35
CA ARG A 370 9.19 -18.87 -13.69
C ARG A 370 10.53 -18.14 -13.67
N GLN A 371 10.79 -17.35 -12.64
CA GLN A 371 12.06 -16.64 -12.50
C GLN A 371 13.23 -17.61 -12.27
N SER A 372 13.05 -18.66 -11.47
CA SER A 372 14.00 -19.75 -11.30
C SER A 372 14.28 -20.47 -12.61
N ASN A 373 13.24 -20.77 -13.42
CA ASN A 373 13.37 -21.40 -14.72
C ASN A 373 14.09 -20.51 -15.74
N VAL A 374 13.87 -19.18 -15.70
CA VAL A 374 14.61 -18.22 -16.55
C VAL A 374 16.10 -18.18 -16.15
N TYR A 375 16.42 -18.15 -14.86
CA TYR A 375 17.81 -18.23 -14.41
C TYR A 375 18.45 -19.59 -14.73
N LEU A 376 17.71 -20.69 -14.60
CA LEU A 376 18.17 -22.00 -15.02
C LEU A 376 18.47 -22.06 -16.53
N MET A 377 17.59 -21.53 -17.35
CA MET A 377 17.79 -21.47 -18.81
C MET A 377 18.95 -20.55 -19.19
N ALA A 378 19.11 -19.41 -18.49
CA ALA A 378 20.23 -18.51 -18.69
C ALA A 378 21.56 -19.15 -18.28
N THR A 379 21.61 -19.85 -17.15
CA THR A 379 22.82 -20.56 -16.70
C THR A 379 23.14 -21.74 -17.61
N LEU A 380 22.14 -22.47 -18.09
CA LEU A 380 22.32 -23.54 -19.08
C LEU A 380 22.82 -22.99 -20.44
N SER A 381 22.31 -21.83 -20.87
CA SER A 381 22.77 -21.19 -22.11
C SER A 381 24.21 -20.65 -21.99
N LEU A 382 24.58 -20.06 -20.85
CA LEU A 382 25.95 -19.63 -20.57
C LEU A 382 26.89 -20.84 -20.48
N LEU A 383 26.45 -21.92 -19.85
CA LEU A 383 27.22 -23.17 -19.78
C LEU A 383 27.39 -23.80 -21.18
N SER A 384 26.37 -23.78 -22.02
CA SER A 384 26.46 -24.27 -23.40
C SER A 384 27.38 -23.39 -24.27
N LEU A 385 27.35 -22.07 -24.08
CA LEU A 385 28.30 -21.15 -24.75
C LEU A 385 29.73 -21.36 -24.26
N TRP A 386 29.91 -21.57 -22.97
CA TRP A 386 31.23 -21.86 -22.40
C TRP A 386 31.77 -23.23 -22.90
N ILE A 387 30.91 -24.25 -22.98
CA ILE A 387 31.23 -25.55 -23.56
C ILE A 387 31.57 -25.41 -25.05
N ALA A 388 30.77 -24.66 -25.80
CA ALA A 388 31.04 -24.42 -27.22
C ALA A 388 32.33 -23.64 -27.42
N SER A 389 32.63 -22.65 -26.58
CA SER A 389 33.88 -21.87 -26.61
C SER A 389 35.09 -22.72 -26.25
N THR A 390 34.95 -23.60 -25.22
CA THR A 390 36.06 -24.53 -24.85
C THR A 390 36.27 -25.59 -25.91
N ILE A 391 35.22 -26.13 -26.51
CA ILE A 391 35.32 -27.11 -27.61
C ILE A 391 36.00 -26.43 -28.84
N TYR A 392 35.60 -25.19 -29.16
CA TYR A 392 36.21 -24.43 -30.25
C TYR A 392 37.66 -24.11 -29.98
N PHE A 393 38.02 -23.76 -28.73
CA PHE A 393 39.41 -23.51 -28.33
C PHE A 393 40.27 -24.77 -28.41
N PHE A 394 39.71 -25.92 -27.94
CA PHE A 394 40.41 -27.21 -28.06
C PHE A 394 40.56 -27.70 -29.52
N TYR A 395 39.49 -27.53 -30.32
CA TYR A 395 39.54 -27.84 -31.74
C TYR A 395 40.58 -26.99 -32.49
N TRP A 396 40.62 -25.67 -32.17
CA TRP A 396 41.59 -24.77 -32.78
C TRP A 396 43.06 -25.08 -32.33
N ARG A 397 43.24 -25.39 -31.08
CA ARG A 397 44.53 -25.80 -30.49
C ARG A 397 45.01 -27.12 -31.03
N ASN A 398 44.13 -28.12 -31.17
CA ASN A 398 44.46 -29.43 -31.74
C ASN A 398 44.86 -29.32 -33.23
N ARG A 399 44.20 -28.45 -34.00
CA ARG A 399 44.54 -28.22 -35.40
C ARG A 399 45.94 -27.62 -35.59
N ARG A 400 46.50 -26.99 -34.58
CA ARG A 400 47.87 -26.46 -34.57
C ARG A 400 48.92 -27.44 -34.02
N ARG A 401 48.50 -28.42 -33.26
CA ARG A 401 49.41 -29.33 -32.55
C ARG A 401 49.21 -30.84 -32.90
N LEU A 402 48.64 -31.11 -34.04
CA LEU A 402 48.19 -32.45 -34.45
C LEU A 402 49.34 -33.51 -34.62
N VAL A 403 50.57 -33.16 -34.35
CA VAL A 403 51.71 -34.12 -34.47
C VAL A 403 52.34 -34.47 -33.09
N GLU A 404 52.15 -33.69 -32.03
CA GLU A 404 52.91 -33.89 -30.79
C GLU A 404 52.14 -34.32 -29.55
N GLN A 405 50.77 -34.37 -29.57
CA GLN A 405 50.01 -34.43 -28.27
C GLN A 405 48.97 -35.54 -28.14
N GLN A 406 49.00 -36.63 -28.90
CA GLN A 406 48.01 -37.74 -28.68
C GLN A 406 48.08 -38.41 -27.28
N HIS A 407 49.17 -38.32 -26.58
CA HIS A 407 49.26 -38.93 -25.24
C HIS A 407 48.80 -38.02 -24.09
N GLN A 408 48.78 -36.69 -24.26
CA GLN A 408 48.28 -35.81 -23.19
C GLN A 408 46.76 -35.62 -23.22
N LEU A 409 46.11 -35.94 -24.34
CA LEU A 409 44.68 -35.70 -24.52
C LEU A 409 43.83 -36.66 -23.67
N ALA A 410 44.27 -37.89 -23.49
CA ALA A 410 43.52 -38.90 -22.75
C ALA A 410 43.39 -38.57 -21.24
N SER A 411 44.49 -38.12 -20.61
CA SER A 411 44.47 -37.76 -19.19
C SER A 411 43.67 -36.46 -18.91
N GLN A 412 43.68 -35.48 -19.85
CA GLN A 412 42.88 -34.25 -19.68
C GLN A 412 41.39 -34.46 -19.87
N GLN A 413 40.97 -35.44 -20.68
CA GLN A 413 39.56 -35.75 -20.85
C GLN A 413 38.94 -36.43 -19.61
N GLU A 414 39.69 -37.25 -18.91
CA GLU A 414 39.26 -37.91 -17.69
C GLU A 414 39.02 -36.90 -16.53
N GLU A 415 39.90 -35.89 -16.41
CA GLU A 415 39.80 -34.86 -15.41
C GLU A 415 38.58 -33.92 -15.65
N LEU A 416 38.31 -33.63 -16.91
CA LEU A 416 37.14 -32.82 -17.30
C LEU A 416 35.79 -33.54 -17.03
N HIS A 417 35.80 -34.85 -17.20
CA HIS A 417 34.62 -35.68 -16.88
C HIS A 417 34.31 -35.73 -15.37
N HIS A 418 35.34 -35.77 -14.55
CA HIS A 418 35.20 -35.76 -13.09
C HIS A 418 34.67 -34.41 -12.57
N GLN A 419 35.18 -33.28 -13.10
CA GLN A 419 34.69 -31.96 -12.74
C GLN A 419 33.22 -31.73 -13.17
N ARG A 420 32.77 -32.26 -14.29
CA ARG A 420 31.38 -32.20 -14.73
C ARG A 420 30.44 -32.96 -13.80
N GLN A 421 30.86 -34.13 -13.31
CA GLN A 421 30.05 -34.89 -12.36
C GLN A 421 29.88 -34.16 -11.03
N VAL A 422 30.93 -33.54 -10.49
CA VAL A 422 30.88 -32.78 -9.25
C VAL A 422 29.98 -31.52 -9.40
N THR A 423 30.07 -30.85 -10.55
CA THR A 423 29.25 -29.64 -10.80
C THR A 423 27.75 -29.96 -10.96
N THR A 424 27.45 -31.10 -11.59
CA THR A 424 26.05 -31.55 -11.79
C THR A 424 25.39 -31.99 -10.47
N GLU A 425 26.18 -32.69 -9.61
CA GLU A 425 25.72 -33.06 -8.30
C GLU A 425 25.47 -31.86 -7.34
N ASN A 426 26.33 -30.84 -7.44
CA ASN A 426 26.15 -29.61 -6.66
C ASN A 426 24.93 -28.80 -7.09
N LEU A 427 24.66 -28.72 -8.40
CA LEU A 427 23.46 -28.06 -8.95
C LEU A 427 22.16 -28.83 -8.58
N GLN A 428 22.19 -30.17 -8.59
CA GLN A 428 21.05 -30.96 -8.12
C GLN A 428 20.76 -30.73 -6.62
N ARG A 429 21.81 -30.69 -5.78
CA ARG A 429 21.63 -30.42 -4.35
C ARG A 429 21.05 -29.05 -4.05
N MET A 430 21.45 -28.01 -4.81
CA MET A 430 20.87 -26.65 -4.64
C MET A 430 19.39 -26.65 -5.01
N ALA A 431 19.00 -27.26 -6.12
CA ALA A 431 17.60 -27.34 -6.53
C ALA A 431 16.72 -28.14 -5.55
N GLU A 432 17.27 -29.19 -4.92
CA GLU A 432 16.58 -29.96 -3.88
C GLU A 432 16.38 -29.16 -2.58
N MET A 433 17.33 -28.29 -2.23
CA MET A 433 17.22 -27.43 -1.06
C MET A 433 16.15 -26.35 -1.25
N GLU A 434 16.12 -25.69 -2.41
CA GLU A 434 15.08 -24.70 -2.75
C GLU A 434 13.67 -25.31 -2.77
N GLN A 435 13.56 -26.55 -3.28
CA GLN A 435 12.27 -27.27 -3.28
C GLN A 435 11.79 -27.65 -1.86
N LYS A 436 12.72 -27.98 -0.96
CA LYS A 436 12.39 -28.22 0.46
C LYS A 436 11.91 -26.98 1.16
N GLU A 437 12.57 -25.84 0.92
CA GLU A 437 12.20 -24.55 1.52
C GLU A 437 10.81 -24.09 1.05
N ALA A 438 10.51 -24.22 -0.24
CA ALA A 438 9.19 -23.91 -0.78
C ALA A 438 8.08 -24.80 -0.17
N ARG A 439 8.32 -26.10 0.01
CA ARG A 439 7.37 -27.02 0.65
C ARG A 439 7.14 -26.72 2.15
N LEU A 440 8.18 -26.28 2.86
CA LEU A 440 8.05 -25.86 4.25
C LEU A 440 7.19 -24.60 4.38
N LYS A 441 7.41 -23.59 3.52
CA LYS A 441 6.59 -22.38 3.45
C LYS A 441 5.13 -22.72 3.16
N GLU A 442 4.87 -23.56 2.16
CA GLU A 442 3.50 -23.98 1.81
C GLU A 442 2.81 -24.73 2.97
N THR A 443 3.52 -25.61 3.65
CA THR A 443 2.98 -26.40 4.77
C THR A 443 2.64 -25.51 5.97
N PHE A 444 3.46 -24.49 6.24
CA PHE A 444 3.24 -23.51 7.30
C PHE A 444 1.97 -22.70 7.04
N PHE A 445 1.85 -22.13 5.85
CA PHE A 445 0.67 -21.33 5.49
C PHE A 445 -0.62 -22.16 5.44
N ARG A 446 -0.54 -23.42 5.02
CA ARG A 446 -1.69 -24.33 5.05
C ARG A 446 -2.16 -24.61 6.48
N ARG A 447 -1.24 -24.81 7.44
CA ARG A 447 -1.57 -25.00 8.87
C ARG A 447 -2.15 -23.73 9.48
N LEU A 448 -1.61 -22.57 9.15
CA LEU A 448 -2.11 -21.27 9.61
C LEU A 448 -3.55 -21.04 9.13
N ASN A 449 -3.82 -21.23 7.86
CA ASN A 449 -5.18 -21.14 7.30
C ASN A 449 -6.16 -22.12 7.93
N GLN A 450 -5.77 -23.39 8.15
CA GLN A 450 -6.63 -24.37 8.81
C GLN A 450 -6.99 -23.95 10.24
N ARG A 451 -6.05 -23.36 10.96
CA ARG A 451 -6.28 -22.87 12.33
C ARG A 451 -7.23 -21.69 12.38
N ILE A 452 -7.06 -20.73 11.48
CA ILE A 452 -7.95 -19.56 11.32
C ILE A 452 -9.39 -20.00 10.99
N VAL A 453 -9.56 -20.93 10.04
CA VAL A 453 -10.88 -21.48 9.67
C VAL A 453 -11.55 -22.18 10.86
N GLN A 454 -10.81 -23.00 11.60
CA GLN A 454 -11.33 -23.70 12.79
C GLN A 454 -11.81 -22.75 13.90
N GLU A 455 -11.13 -21.61 14.08
CA GLU A 455 -11.52 -20.60 15.06
C GLU A 455 -12.76 -19.81 14.59
N ILE A 456 -12.89 -19.55 13.28
CA ILE A 456 -14.09 -18.93 12.69
C ILE A 456 -15.30 -19.84 12.84
N GLU A 457 -15.16 -21.15 12.62
CA GLU A 457 -16.26 -22.12 12.77
C GLU A 457 -16.75 -22.28 14.22
N LYS A 458 -15.89 -21.98 15.20
CA LYS A 458 -16.25 -22.02 16.63
C LYS A 458 -17.01 -20.76 17.13
N GLY A 459 -17.19 -19.75 16.27
CA GLY A 459 -17.95 -18.54 16.62
C GLY A 459 -17.28 -17.65 17.66
N SER A 460 -15.98 -17.84 17.90
CA SER A 460 -15.21 -17.02 18.81
C SER A 460 -14.74 -15.75 18.08
N ASN A 461 -14.87 -14.61 18.72
CA ASN A 461 -14.19 -13.39 18.25
C ASN A 461 -12.70 -13.69 18.18
N ILE A 462 -12.13 -13.56 16.98
CA ILE A 462 -10.71 -13.84 16.75
C ILE A 462 -9.90 -12.78 17.48
N LEU A 463 -9.59 -13.02 18.73
CA LEU A 463 -8.47 -12.41 19.43
C LEU A 463 -7.33 -13.43 19.34
N LEU A 464 -6.44 -13.24 18.42
CA LEU A 464 -5.13 -13.88 18.50
C LEU A 464 -4.49 -13.35 19.80
N SER A 465 -4.15 -14.27 20.73
CA SER A 465 -3.44 -13.89 21.95
C SER A 465 -2.03 -13.39 21.59
N ASP A 466 -1.44 -12.61 22.49
CA ASP A 466 -0.04 -12.17 22.31
C ASP A 466 0.91 -13.37 22.14
N ASP A 467 0.60 -14.52 22.76
CA ASP A 467 1.35 -15.78 22.62
C ASP A 467 1.24 -16.38 21.21
N ASP A 468 0.08 -16.27 20.54
CA ASP A 468 -0.09 -16.73 19.16
C ASP A 468 0.69 -15.85 18.17
N TRP A 469 0.84 -14.56 18.48
CA TRP A 469 1.67 -13.63 17.71
C TRP A 469 3.16 -13.87 17.91
N GLU A 470 3.60 -14.14 19.15
CA GLU A 470 4.99 -14.49 19.43
C GLU A 470 5.39 -15.79 18.71
N ASP A 471 4.51 -16.80 18.67
CA ASP A 471 4.73 -18.05 17.94
C ASP A 471 4.82 -17.84 16.41
N ILE A 472 4.01 -16.94 15.85
CA ILE A 472 4.05 -16.58 14.43
C ILE A 472 5.34 -15.83 14.10
N VAL A 473 5.74 -14.87 14.94
CA VAL A 473 6.96 -14.06 14.74
C VAL A 473 8.21 -14.93 14.93
N GLN A 474 8.28 -15.78 15.96
CA GLN A 474 9.42 -16.69 16.16
C GLN A 474 9.58 -17.68 15.00
N ASN A 475 8.48 -18.23 14.49
CA ASN A 475 8.56 -19.13 13.33
C ASN A 475 8.87 -18.40 12.01
N ALA A 476 8.51 -17.11 11.87
CA ALA A 476 8.91 -16.27 10.74
C ALA A 476 10.41 -15.92 10.79
N ASP A 477 10.96 -15.65 11.98
CA ASP A 477 12.39 -15.37 12.17
C ASP A 477 13.27 -16.61 11.92
N ILE A 478 12.82 -17.81 12.33
CA ILE A 478 13.50 -19.09 12.04
C ILE A 478 13.54 -19.39 10.53
N MET A 479 12.57 -18.87 9.75
CA MET A 479 12.52 -19.06 8.30
C MET A 479 13.27 -17.96 7.50
N SER A 480 13.74 -16.90 8.16
CA SER A 480 14.55 -15.83 7.55
C SER A 480 16.07 -16.05 7.71
N GLN A 481 16.49 -17.02 8.54
CA GLN A 481 17.86 -17.51 8.68
C GLN A 481 18.09 -18.75 7.81
#